data_262e2319fea7736e75227b95e0a26ca1
#
_entry.id   262e2319fea7736e75227b95e0a26ca1
#
_cell.length_a   1.000
_cell.length_b   1.000
_cell.length_c   1.000
_cell.angle_alpha   90.00
_cell.angle_beta   90.00
_cell.angle_gamma   90.00
#
_symmetry.space_group_name_H-M   'P 1'
#
loop_
_entity.id
_entity.type
_entity.pdbx_description
1 polymer ?
#
loop_
_entity_poly.entity_id
_entity_poly.type
_entity_poly.pdbx_seq_one_letter_code
_entity_poly.pdbx_strand_id
1 'polypeptide(L)'
;MKTYSLPFGKGDQHISLDETHVLYDLHGNHVPAVTDEAAEVRKALRQPIGSLPLAEVVKSSDTVAIIVSDITRLVHTAQMLPVIVDELNR
;
A
#
# COMPACT_ATOMS: atom_id res chain seq x y z
N MET A 1 17.22 31.19 4.38
CA MET A 1 17.48 29.78 4.77
C MET A 1 16.16 29.11 5.12
N LYS A 2 15.87 28.00 4.49
CA LYS A 2 14.73 27.15 4.83
C LYS A 2 15.26 25.82 5.37
N THR A 3 14.67 25.33 6.47
CA THR A 3 15.05 24.06 7.09
C THR A 3 14.08 22.98 6.64
N TYR A 4 14.64 21.89 6.14
CA TYR A 4 13.91 20.68 5.74
C TYR A 4 14.17 19.60 6.78
N SER A 5 13.14 18.88 7.17
CA SER A 5 13.22 17.72 8.04
C SER A 5 13.06 16.46 7.20
N LEU A 6 14.01 15.54 7.34
CA LEU A 6 14.02 14.27 6.63
C LEU A 6 14.03 13.13 7.65
N PRO A 7 13.15 12.12 7.53
CA PRO A 7 13.18 10.96 8.41
C PRO A 7 14.53 10.25 8.37
N PHE A 8 15.09 9.98 9.53
CA PHE A 8 16.36 9.25 9.67
C PHE A 8 16.36 8.35 10.90
N GLY A 9 16.38 7.06 10.70
CA GLY A 9 16.30 6.09 11.79
C GLY A 9 14.99 6.20 12.57
N LYS A 10 15.09 6.50 13.88
CA LYS A 10 13.94 6.73 14.78
C LYS A 10 13.61 8.21 14.99
N GLY A 11 14.24 9.10 14.28
CA GLY A 11 14.07 10.54 14.40
C GLY A 11 14.19 11.23 13.06
N ASP A 12 14.51 12.51 13.10
CA ASP A 12 14.66 13.33 11.91
C ASP A 12 16.06 13.94 11.81
N GLN A 13 16.51 14.09 10.59
CA GLN A 13 17.67 14.88 10.22
C GLN A 13 17.22 16.20 9.64
N HIS A 14 17.83 17.30 10.07
CA HIS A 14 17.49 18.63 9.59
C HIS A 14 18.61 19.16 8.67
N ILE A 15 18.22 19.69 7.53
CA ILE A 15 19.12 20.40 6.63
C ILE A 15 18.59 21.80 6.36
N SER A 16 19.46 22.79 6.49
CA SER A 16 19.13 24.19 6.16
C SER A 16 19.77 24.58 4.86
N LEU A 17 18.96 25.02 3.91
CA LEU A 17 19.37 25.44 2.58
C LEU A 17 18.99 26.89 2.33
N ASP A 18 19.81 27.59 1.53
CA ASP A 18 19.44 28.87 0.96
C ASP A 18 18.36 28.61 -0.11
N GLU A 19 17.21 29.27 0.05
CA GLU A 19 16.06 29.11 -0.87
C GLU A 19 16.39 29.45 -2.32
N THR A 20 17.40 30.31 -2.55
CA THR A 20 17.87 30.65 -3.90
C THR A 20 18.52 29.46 -4.63
N HIS A 21 18.97 28.46 -3.87
CA HIS A 21 19.58 27.24 -4.43
C HIS A 21 18.59 26.07 -4.56
N VAL A 22 17.34 26.24 -4.12
CA VAL A 22 16.30 25.23 -4.21
C VAL A 22 15.42 25.51 -5.44
N LEU A 23 15.56 24.68 -6.46
CA LEU A 23 14.75 24.81 -7.67
C LEU A 23 13.32 24.30 -7.47
N TYR A 24 13.17 23.17 -6.81
CA TYR A 24 11.88 22.52 -6.57
C TYR A 24 11.87 21.81 -5.22
N ASP A 25 10.74 21.88 -4.53
CA ASP A 25 10.39 21.07 -3.37
C ASP A 25 9.16 20.25 -3.79
N LEU A 26 9.41 19.00 -4.21
CA LEU A 26 8.39 18.16 -4.85
C LEU A 26 7.66 17.34 -3.80
N HIS A 27 6.35 17.49 -3.77
CA HIS A 27 5.45 16.69 -2.94
C HIS A 27 4.46 15.93 -3.81
N GLY A 28 4.13 14.71 -3.40
CA GLY A 28 3.04 13.98 -4.03
C GLY A 28 1.68 14.66 -3.79
N ASN A 29 0.73 14.41 -4.67
CA ASN A 29 -0.65 14.86 -4.44
C ASN A 29 -1.23 14.17 -3.21
N HIS A 30 -1.98 14.91 -2.40
CA HIS A 30 -2.69 14.32 -1.28
C HIS A 30 -3.76 13.35 -1.78
N VAL A 31 -3.65 12.10 -1.36
CA VAL A 31 -4.66 11.07 -1.59
C VAL A 31 -5.26 10.71 -0.22
N PRO A 32 -6.57 10.93 -0.02
CA PRO A 32 -7.22 10.56 1.23
C PRO A 32 -7.09 9.06 1.50
N ALA A 33 -6.85 8.68 2.76
CA ALA A 33 -6.89 7.28 3.16
C ALA A 33 -8.30 6.71 2.99
N VAL A 34 -8.39 5.42 2.65
CA VAL A 34 -9.68 4.72 2.61
C VAL A 34 -10.23 4.56 4.03
N THR A 35 -11.54 4.62 4.17
CA THR A 35 -12.23 4.49 5.46
C THR A 35 -12.42 3.04 5.87
N ASP A 36 -12.47 2.11 4.91
CA ASP A 36 -12.63 0.67 5.12
C ASP A 36 -11.70 -0.09 4.17
N GLU A 37 -10.53 -0.48 4.68
CA GLU A 37 -9.52 -1.21 3.92
C GLU A 37 -10.03 -2.57 3.43
N ALA A 38 -10.78 -3.29 4.26
CA ALA A 38 -11.32 -4.60 3.91
C ALA A 38 -12.31 -4.51 2.75
N ALA A 39 -13.16 -3.48 2.74
CA ALA A 39 -14.10 -3.23 1.66
C ALA A 39 -13.38 -2.88 0.35
N GLU A 40 -12.35 -2.07 0.39
CA GLU A 40 -11.57 -1.71 -0.81
C GLU A 40 -10.78 -2.91 -1.36
N VAL A 41 -10.17 -3.73 -0.50
CA VAL A 41 -9.51 -4.97 -0.95
C VAL A 41 -10.52 -5.91 -1.60
N ARG A 42 -11.67 -6.12 -0.97
CA ARG A 42 -12.75 -6.97 -1.51
C ARG A 42 -13.25 -6.47 -2.85
N LYS A 43 -13.43 -5.17 -2.99
CA LYS A 43 -13.82 -4.53 -4.24
C LYS A 43 -12.77 -4.78 -5.34
N ALA A 44 -11.48 -4.61 -5.05
CA ALA A 44 -10.41 -4.85 -6.00
C ALA A 44 -10.35 -6.33 -6.47
N LEU A 45 -10.64 -7.29 -5.58
CA LEU A 45 -10.67 -8.71 -5.91
C LEU A 45 -11.87 -9.09 -6.78
N ARG A 46 -13.01 -8.40 -6.62
CA ARG A 46 -14.25 -8.66 -7.36
C ARG A 46 -14.40 -7.84 -8.64
N GLN A 47 -13.71 -6.72 -8.72
CA GLN A 47 -13.73 -5.80 -9.87
C GLN A 47 -12.30 -5.43 -10.27
N PRO A 48 -11.45 -6.41 -10.62
CA PRO A 48 -10.06 -6.15 -10.98
C PRO A 48 -9.95 -5.43 -12.33
N ILE A 49 -8.81 -4.80 -12.56
CA ILE A 49 -8.50 -4.11 -13.81
C ILE A 49 -7.85 -5.13 -14.77
N GLY A 50 -8.47 -5.37 -15.93
CA GLY A 50 -7.89 -6.18 -17.01
C GLY A 50 -7.81 -7.69 -16.74
N SER A 51 -8.53 -8.21 -15.75
CA SER A 51 -8.62 -9.62 -15.44
C SER A 51 -10.00 -10.03 -14.95
N LEU A 52 -10.25 -11.33 -14.84
CA LEU A 52 -11.45 -11.86 -14.20
C LEU A 52 -11.38 -11.66 -12.67
N PRO A 53 -12.54 -11.60 -11.99
CA PRO A 53 -12.60 -11.64 -10.53
C PRO A 53 -11.84 -12.85 -9.96
N LEU A 54 -11.26 -12.71 -8.76
CA LEU A 54 -10.45 -13.76 -8.15
C LEU A 54 -11.21 -15.10 -8.07
N ALA A 55 -12.48 -15.07 -7.71
CA ALA A 55 -13.33 -16.27 -7.61
C ALA A 55 -13.56 -17.00 -8.96
N GLU A 56 -13.33 -16.32 -10.08
CA GLU A 56 -13.42 -16.93 -11.42
C GLU A 56 -12.06 -17.39 -11.95
N VAL A 57 -10.95 -16.95 -11.33
CA VAL A 57 -9.59 -17.33 -11.70
C VAL A 57 -9.19 -18.65 -11.04
N VAL A 58 -9.61 -18.88 -9.79
CA VAL A 58 -9.26 -20.06 -9.00
C VAL A 58 -10.37 -21.10 -9.04
N LYS A 59 -9.98 -22.37 -8.88
CA LYS A 59 -10.89 -23.52 -8.81
C LYS A 59 -10.75 -24.20 -7.46
N SER A 60 -11.79 -24.92 -7.02
CA SER A 60 -11.78 -25.65 -5.75
C SER A 60 -10.68 -26.72 -5.62
N SER A 61 -10.12 -27.17 -6.75
CA SER A 61 -9.01 -28.13 -6.80
C SER A 61 -7.63 -27.48 -6.78
N ASP A 62 -7.54 -26.16 -6.82
CA ASP A 62 -6.26 -25.46 -6.92
C ASP A 62 -5.56 -25.37 -5.57
N THR A 63 -4.25 -25.44 -5.59
CA THR A 63 -3.40 -25.08 -4.46
C THR A 63 -2.89 -23.65 -4.68
N VAL A 64 -3.14 -22.77 -3.73
CA VAL A 64 -2.80 -21.35 -3.84
C VAL A 64 -1.66 -21.00 -2.91
N ALA A 65 -0.64 -20.32 -3.44
CA ALA A 65 0.42 -19.72 -2.66
C ALA A 65 0.27 -18.19 -2.68
N ILE A 66 0.23 -17.57 -1.52
CA ILE A 66 0.14 -16.10 -1.39
C ILE A 66 1.49 -15.56 -0.94
N ILE A 67 2.12 -14.76 -1.81
CA ILE A 67 3.40 -14.12 -1.49
C ILE A 67 3.11 -12.82 -0.77
N VAL A 68 3.69 -12.65 0.41
CA VAL A 68 3.53 -11.46 1.25
C VAL A 68 4.90 -10.85 1.56
N SER A 69 4.91 -9.56 1.91
CA SER A 69 6.11 -8.90 2.40
C SER A 69 6.46 -9.37 3.82
N ASP A 70 7.73 -9.26 4.19
CA ASP A 70 8.18 -9.54 5.55
C ASP A 70 7.62 -8.53 6.58
N ILE A 71 7.75 -8.85 7.86
CA ILE A 71 7.21 -8.05 8.97
C ILE A 71 7.81 -6.63 9.04
N THR A 72 8.94 -6.37 8.40
CA THR A 72 9.58 -5.05 8.39
C THR A 72 8.91 -4.05 7.44
N ARG A 73 7.98 -4.51 6.59
CA ARG A 73 7.29 -3.68 5.61
C ARG A 73 5.92 -3.22 6.12
N LEU A 74 5.66 -1.91 6.00
CA LEU A 74 4.36 -1.31 6.32
C LEU A 74 3.43 -1.42 5.11
N VAL A 75 2.87 -2.60 4.87
CA VAL A 75 1.98 -2.88 3.72
C VAL A 75 0.61 -3.41 4.14
N HIS A 76 0.24 -3.28 5.42
CA HIS A 76 -1.04 -3.68 5.99
C HIS A 76 -1.44 -5.14 5.70
N THR A 77 -0.48 -6.06 5.65
CA THR A 77 -0.71 -7.48 5.36
C THR A 77 -1.73 -8.10 6.33
N ALA A 78 -1.67 -7.73 7.61
CA ALA A 78 -2.58 -8.25 8.64
C ALA A 78 -4.05 -7.87 8.37
N GLN A 79 -4.31 -6.75 7.72
CA GLN A 79 -5.63 -6.27 7.35
C GLN A 79 -6.10 -6.88 6.01
N MET A 80 -5.20 -7.00 5.04
CA MET A 80 -5.53 -7.46 3.68
C MET A 80 -5.63 -8.97 3.57
N LEU A 81 -4.71 -9.72 4.20
CA LEU A 81 -4.59 -11.16 4.03
C LEU A 81 -5.86 -11.93 4.42
N PRO A 82 -6.54 -11.65 5.54
CA PRO A 82 -7.80 -12.32 5.87
C PRO A 82 -8.87 -12.15 4.80
N VAL A 83 -8.97 -10.95 4.21
CA VAL A 83 -9.96 -10.65 3.16
C VAL A 83 -9.68 -11.46 1.89
N ILE A 84 -8.38 -11.60 1.53
CA ILE A 84 -7.96 -12.40 0.37
C ILE A 84 -8.28 -13.87 0.61
N VAL A 85 -7.96 -14.40 1.78
CA VAL A 85 -8.23 -15.79 2.15
C VAL A 85 -9.73 -16.09 2.17
N ASP A 86 -10.55 -15.17 2.72
CA ASP A 86 -12.01 -15.29 2.72
C ASP A 86 -12.57 -15.35 1.28
N GLU A 87 -12.04 -14.51 0.38
CA GLU A 87 -12.50 -14.50 -1.01
C GLU A 87 -12.06 -15.76 -1.78
N LEU A 88 -10.90 -16.34 -1.45
CA LEU A 88 -10.43 -17.61 -2.01
C LEU A 88 -11.25 -18.82 -1.55
N ASN A 89 -11.82 -18.78 -0.33
CA ASN A 89 -12.62 -19.85 0.25
C ASN A 89 -14.12 -19.74 -0.08
N ARG A 90 -14.49 -18.80 -0.87
CA ARG A 90 -15.88 -18.52 -1.25
C ARG A 90 -16.38 -19.37 -2.42
#